data_355b1bc69f23df7e6b59f4ace56dd502
#
_entry.id   355b1bc69f23df7e6b59f4ace56dd502
#
_cell.length_a   1.000
_cell.length_b   1.000
_cell.length_c   1.000
_cell.angle_alpha   90.00
_cell.angle_beta   90.00
_cell.angle_gamma   90.00
#
_symmetry.space_group_name_H-M   'P 1'
#
loop_
_entity.id
_entity.type
_entity.pdbx_description
1 polymer ?
#
loop_
_entity_poly.entity_id
_entity_poly.type
_entity_poly.pdbx_seq_one_letter_code
_entity_poly.pdbx_strand_id
1 'polypeptide(L)'
;MSEKRHIQILDPRLANQISAGEVVERPASVVKELVENAIDAGSQRIEVELENGGARTIRVRDDGSGIGEADLPLALSRHATSKIVSLEELEGVASLGFRGEALASISSVARLELTSNADEDPRSGWRVVAEGRRMEPRVSPAPHPRGTSVTVRDLFFNTPARRKFLRTEKTEFGHVEEAFRRQALSRFDIGWVLRHNHKTLHQLPPGDDPMARERRLQSLLGKAFLENALHLDLEV
;
A
#
# COMPACT_ATOMS: atom_id res chain seq x y z
N MET A 1 43.84 17.99 2.31
CA MET A 1 42.95 19.15 2.56
C MET A 1 41.55 18.77 2.07
N SER A 2 40.59 18.66 2.97
CA SER A 2 39.18 18.33 2.57
C SER A 2 38.59 19.56 1.92
N GLU A 3 38.25 19.50 0.64
CA GLU A 3 37.50 20.55 -0.05
C GLU A 3 36.17 20.81 0.69
N LYS A 4 35.96 22.05 1.08
CA LYS A 4 34.73 22.48 1.75
C LYS A 4 33.58 22.38 0.75
N ARG A 5 32.69 21.39 0.93
CA ARG A 5 31.49 21.22 0.09
C ARG A 5 30.54 22.40 0.29
N HIS A 6 30.15 23.05 -0.78
CA HIS A 6 29.14 24.11 -0.76
C HIS A 6 27.74 23.50 -0.70
N ILE A 7 26.80 24.23 -0.10
CA ILE A 7 25.36 23.88 -0.11
C ILE A 7 24.86 23.98 -1.55
N GLN A 8 24.19 22.93 -2.04
CA GLN A 8 23.65 22.85 -3.39
C GLN A 8 22.22 22.33 -3.34
N ILE A 9 21.40 22.75 -4.31
CA ILE A 9 20.08 22.16 -4.54
C ILE A 9 20.29 20.74 -5.08
N LEU A 10 19.67 19.76 -4.44
CA LEU A 10 19.76 18.37 -4.86
C LEU A 10 19.01 18.15 -6.18
N ASP A 11 19.54 17.24 -6.99
CA ASP A 11 18.78 16.69 -8.11
C ASP A 11 17.45 16.13 -7.60
N PRO A 12 16.30 16.40 -8.29
CA PRO A 12 14.97 15.96 -7.85
C PRO A 12 14.88 14.45 -7.58
N ARG A 13 15.63 13.62 -8.33
CA ARG A 13 15.67 12.17 -8.09
C ARG A 13 16.35 11.83 -6.77
N LEU A 14 17.48 12.48 -6.50
CA LEU A 14 18.21 12.25 -5.25
C LEU A 14 17.37 12.71 -4.07
N ALA A 15 16.72 13.87 -4.19
CA ALA A 15 15.76 14.36 -3.20
C ALA A 15 14.62 13.36 -2.98
N ASN A 16 14.07 12.78 -4.07
CA ASN A 16 13.02 11.77 -4.01
C ASN A 16 13.47 10.48 -3.31
N GLN A 17 14.67 10.00 -3.61
CA GLN A 17 15.22 8.82 -2.95
C GLN A 17 15.53 9.05 -1.47
N ILE A 18 15.93 10.26 -1.08
CA ILE A 18 16.16 10.62 0.34
C ILE A 18 14.83 10.64 1.07
N SER A 19 13.82 11.38 0.59
CA SER A 19 12.49 11.47 1.21
C SER A 19 11.76 10.13 1.22
N ALA A 20 11.96 9.29 0.18
CA ALA A 20 11.44 7.92 0.20
C ALA A 20 11.98 7.09 1.38
N GLY A 21 13.07 7.52 2.02
CA GLY A 21 13.60 6.87 3.21
C GLY A 21 12.77 7.07 4.45
N GLU A 22 11.99 8.12 4.50
CA GLU A 22 11.09 8.42 5.61
C GLU A 22 9.76 7.68 5.49
N VAL A 23 9.35 7.34 4.26
CA VAL A 23 8.07 6.67 3.96
C VAL A 23 8.25 5.17 3.75
N VAL A 24 9.30 4.76 3.05
CA VAL A 24 9.54 3.37 2.65
C VAL A 24 10.80 2.83 3.32
N GLU A 25 10.67 2.27 4.49
CA GLU A 25 11.78 1.62 5.20
C GLU A 25 11.94 0.15 4.83
N ARG A 26 10.84 -0.56 4.60
CA ARG A 26 10.76 -2.00 4.37
C ARG A 26 9.47 -2.40 3.62
N PRO A 27 9.33 -3.67 3.21
CA PRO A 27 8.10 -4.17 2.56
C PRO A 27 6.81 -3.87 3.33
N ALA A 28 6.83 -3.98 4.66
CA ALA A 28 5.66 -3.69 5.50
C ALA A 28 5.18 -2.24 5.39
N SER A 29 6.11 -1.27 5.24
CA SER A 29 5.74 0.13 5.03
C SER A 29 4.99 0.31 3.69
N VAL A 30 5.47 -0.35 2.62
CA VAL A 30 4.81 -0.32 1.31
C VAL A 30 3.40 -0.92 1.41
N VAL A 31 3.27 -2.11 2.02
CA VAL A 31 1.95 -2.75 2.18
C VAL A 31 1.00 -1.87 2.98
N LYS A 32 1.46 -1.28 4.08
CA LYS A 32 0.66 -0.36 4.90
C LYS A 32 0.09 0.78 4.04
N GLU A 33 0.93 1.51 3.33
CA GLU A 33 0.52 2.64 2.50
C GLU A 33 -0.48 2.24 1.39
N LEU A 34 -0.23 1.11 0.71
CA LEU A 34 -1.11 0.64 -0.35
C LEU A 34 -2.46 0.17 0.18
N VAL A 35 -2.48 -0.49 1.34
CA VAL A 35 -3.71 -0.94 2.01
C VAL A 35 -4.52 0.26 2.52
N GLU A 36 -3.88 1.27 3.11
CA GLU A 36 -4.55 2.50 3.54
C GLU A 36 -5.18 3.25 2.36
N ASN A 37 -4.50 3.29 1.20
CA ASN A 37 -5.08 3.84 -0.02
C ASN A 37 -6.29 3.04 -0.50
N ALA A 38 -6.26 1.71 -0.42
CA ALA A 38 -7.39 0.85 -0.78
C ALA A 38 -8.59 1.07 0.17
N ILE A 39 -8.36 1.22 1.47
CA ILE A 39 -9.41 1.54 2.46
C ILE A 39 -10.03 2.91 2.14
N ASP A 40 -9.21 3.93 1.89
CA ASP A 40 -9.65 5.29 1.55
C ASP A 40 -10.45 5.33 0.23
N ALA A 41 -10.18 4.39 -0.70
CA ALA A 41 -10.95 4.22 -1.94
C ALA A 41 -12.33 3.54 -1.72
N GLY A 42 -12.69 3.22 -0.47
CA GLY A 42 -13.98 2.61 -0.14
C GLY A 42 -14.08 1.12 -0.52
N SER A 43 -12.97 0.41 -0.53
CA SER A 43 -12.93 -1.00 -0.94
C SER A 43 -13.68 -1.89 0.04
N GLN A 44 -14.37 -2.88 -0.51
CA GLN A 44 -15.01 -3.97 0.24
C GLN A 44 -14.15 -5.23 0.30
N ARG A 45 -13.14 -5.33 -0.58
CA ARG A 45 -12.20 -6.44 -0.62
C ARG A 45 -10.80 -5.97 -0.95
N ILE A 46 -9.84 -6.40 -0.14
CA ILE A 46 -8.41 -6.10 -0.32
C ILE A 46 -7.61 -7.41 -0.34
N GLU A 47 -6.83 -7.60 -1.40
CA GLU A 47 -5.93 -8.74 -1.56
C GLU A 47 -4.48 -8.25 -1.54
N VAL A 48 -3.67 -8.85 -0.66
CA VAL A 48 -2.22 -8.61 -0.56
C VAL A 48 -1.48 -9.86 -0.96
N GLU A 49 -0.61 -9.78 -1.94
CA GLU A 49 0.22 -10.87 -2.42
C GLU A 49 1.70 -10.48 -2.39
N LEU A 50 2.54 -11.38 -1.89
CA LEU A 50 3.96 -11.15 -1.67
C LEU A 50 4.80 -12.31 -2.20
N GLU A 51 5.98 -11.97 -2.73
CA GLU A 51 7.04 -12.92 -3.02
C GLU A 51 8.33 -12.49 -2.30
N ASN A 52 9.05 -13.48 -1.74
CA ASN A 52 10.29 -13.26 -1.03
C ASN A 52 10.16 -12.18 0.07
N GLY A 53 9.14 -12.32 0.95
CA GLY A 53 8.89 -11.38 2.03
C GLY A 53 8.54 -9.94 1.58
N GLY A 54 8.21 -9.76 0.29
CA GLY A 54 7.94 -8.47 -0.33
C GLY A 54 9.17 -7.78 -0.95
N ALA A 55 10.36 -8.36 -0.84
CA ALA A 55 11.55 -7.80 -1.47
C ALA A 55 11.53 -7.95 -3.01
N ARG A 56 10.94 -9.04 -3.52
CA ARG A 56 10.79 -9.31 -4.95
C ARG A 56 9.52 -8.72 -5.53
N THR A 57 8.39 -9.03 -4.92
CA THR A 57 7.06 -8.57 -5.38
C THR A 57 6.17 -8.25 -4.19
N ILE A 58 5.49 -7.12 -4.27
CA ILE A 58 4.34 -6.76 -3.45
C ILE A 58 3.23 -6.40 -4.42
N ARG A 59 2.07 -7.03 -4.30
CA ARG A 59 0.87 -6.68 -5.05
C ARG A 59 -0.27 -6.46 -4.08
N VAL A 60 -0.91 -5.29 -4.19
CA VAL A 60 -2.15 -4.99 -3.48
C VAL A 60 -3.23 -4.72 -4.52
N ARG A 61 -4.34 -5.42 -4.40
CA ARG A 61 -5.53 -5.27 -5.24
C ARG A 61 -6.73 -4.97 -4.39
N ASP A 62 -7.52 -4.03 -4.84
CA ASP A 62 -8.78 -3.62 -4.23
C ASP A 62 -9.91 -3.54 -5.26
N ASP A 63 -11.14 -3.43 -4.79
CA ASP A 63 -12.37 -3.23 -5.52
C ASP A 63 -13.02 -1.87 -5.23
N GLY A 64 -12.21 -0.88 -4.84
CA GLY A 64 -12.66 0.47 -4.51
C GLY A 64 -13.10 1.30 -5.71
N SER A 65 -13.14 2.62 -5.54
CA SER A 65 -13.61 3.57 -6.56
C SER A 65 -12.80 3.56 -7.86
N GLY A 66 -11.53 3.08 -7.81
CA GLY A 66 -10.60 3.16 -8.91
C GLY A 66 -10.05 4.57 -9.16
N ILE A 67 -9.19 4.69 -10.18
CA ILE A 67 -8.54 5.93 -10.63
C ILE A 67 -8.77 6.05 -12.13
N GLY A 68 -9.28 7.21 -12.58
CA GLY A 68 -9.49 7.49 -13.99
C GLY A 68 -8.18 7.71 -14.75
N GLU A 69 -8.22 7.58 -16.09
CA GLU A 69 -7.06 7.73 -16.98
C GLU A 69 -6.27 9.02 -16.73
N ALA A 70 -6.95 10.15 -16.62
CA ALA A 70 -6.34 11.48 -16.45
C ALA A 70 -5.56 11.61 -15.14
N ASP A 71 -5.98 10.92 -14.08
CA ASP A 71 -5.41 11.01 -12.74
C ASP A 71 -4.26 10.00 -12.52
N LEU A 72 -4.13 8.96 -13.35
CA LEU A 72 -3.10 7.95 -13.21
C LEU A 72 -1.66 8.50 -13.18
N PRO A 73 -1.26 9.43 -14.08
CA PRO A 73 0.07 10.05 -14.00
C PRO A 73 0.25 10.88 -12.74
N LEU A 74 -0.83 11.56 -12.29
CA LEU A 74 -0.82 12.38 -11.08
C LEU A 74 -0.68 11.54 -9.83
N ALA A 75 -1.25 10.33 -9.79
CA ALA A 75 -1.10 9.40 -8.68
C ALA A 75 0.36 9.03 -8.39
N LEU A 76 1.25 9.11 -9.38
CA LEU A 76 2.69 8.90 -9.23
C LEU A 76 3.49 10.20 -9.03
N SER A 77 2.82 11.35 -9.02
CA SER A 77 3.43 12.66 -8.80
C SER A 77 3.45 13.00 -7.31
N ARG A 78 4.46 13.79 -6.90
CA ARG A 78 4.51 14.29 -5.53
C ARG A 78 3.49 15.40 -5.32
N HIS A 79 3.00 15.47 -4.08
CA HIS A 79 2.03 16.49 -3.64
C HIS A 79 0.73 16.48 -4.45
N ALA A 80 0.45 15.37 -5.17
CA ALA A 80 -0.82 15.16 -5.84
C ALA A 80 -1.70 14.26 -4.97
N THR A 81 -2.79 14.79 -4.49
CA THR A 81 -3.76 14.08 -3.64
C THR A 81 -5.17 14.53 -3.96
N SER A 82 -6.11 13.59 -3.92
CA SER A 82 -7.54 13.88 -3.98
C SER A 82 -8.19 13.99 -2.60
N LYS A 83 -7.39 13.81 -1.52
CA LYS A 83 -7.90 13.62 -0.16
C LYS A 83 -7.98 14.91 0.65
N ILE A 84 -7.21 15.93 0.28
CA ILE A 84 -7.24 17.28 0.87
C ILE A 84 -6.99 18.32 -0.22
N VAL A 85 -7.80 19.37 -0.21
CA VAL A 85 -7.72 20.48 -1.17
C VAL A 85 -7.53 21.83 -0.45
N SER A 86 -7.84 21.89 0.86
CA SER A 86 -7.75 23.10 1.65
C SER A 86 -7.07 22.89 3.02
N LEU A 87 -6.72 24.00 3.66
CA LEU A 87 -6.11 23.98 5.00
C LEU A 87 -7.12 23.53 6.07
N GLU A 88 -8.39 23.89 5.89
CA GLU A 88 -9.49 23.48 6.78
C GLU A 88 -9.70 21.96 6.73
N GLU A 89 -9.59 21.35 5.55
CA GLU A 89 -9.66 19.89 5.40
C GLU A 89 -8.47 19.18 6.04
N LEU A 90 -7.31 19.85 6.11
CA LEU A 90 -6.14 19.31 6.80
C LEU A 90 -6.35 19.22 8.31
N GLU A 91 -7.09 20.14 8.92
CA GLU A 91 -7.41 20.12 10.36
C GLU A 91 -8.43 19.03 10.72
N GLY A 92 -9.29 18.64 9.78
CA GLY A 92 -10.34 17.63 9.94
C GLY A 92 -10.09 16.32 9.22
N VAL A 93 -8.83 15.93 8.93
CA VAL A 93 -8.48 14.74 8.12
C VAL A 93 -9.13 13.47 8.66
N ALA A 94 -10.05 12.90 7.88
CA ALA A 94 -10.67 11.61 8.13
C ALA A 94 -10.02 10.44 7.36
N SER A 95 -9.18 10.74 6.34
CA SER A 95 -8.48 9.73 5.54
C SER A 95 -7.21 9.23 6.24
N LEU A 96 -6.86 7.95 6.03
CA LEU A 96 -5.64 7.36 6.61
C LEU A 96 -4.37 7.91 5.98
N GLY A 97 -4.40 8.28 4.68
CA GLY A 97 -3.29 8.89 3.96
C GLY A 97 -3.70 10.21 3.30
N PHE A 98 -2.94 11.28 3.50
CA PHE A 98 -3.26 12.61 2.96
C PHE A 98 -2.10 13.33 2.27
N ARG A 99 -0.86 12.86 2.41
CA ARG A 99 0.35 13.57 1.96
C ARG A 99 0.58 13.55 0.44
N GLY A 100 -0.09 12.65 -0.31
CA GLY A 100 0.10 12.52 -1.77
C GLY A 100 1.52 12.12 -2.16
N GLU A 101 2.26 11.39 -1.32
CA GLU A 101 3.67 11.08 -1.54
C GLU A 101 3.98 9.59 -1.56
N ALA A 102 3.06 8.71 -1.11
CA ALA A 102 3.34 7.29 -0.92
C ALA A 102 3.72 6.60 -2.25
N LEU A 103 2.90 6.70 -3.30
CA LEU A 103 3.16 6.07 -4.59
C LEU A 103 4.40 6.67 -5.28
N ALA A 104 4.59 7.99 -5.20
CA ALA A 104 5.77 8.67 -5.73
C ALA A 104 7.05 8.21 -5.01
N SER A 105 7.00 8.06 -3.68
CA SER A 105 8.12 7.56 -2.88
C SER A 105 8.45 6.11 -3.20
N ILE A 106 7.43 5.23 -3.29
CA ILE A 106 7.60 3.82 -3.65
C ILE A 106 8.20 3.70 -5.06
N SER A 107 7.68 4.43 -6.05
CA SER A 107 8.17 4.39 -7.43
C SER A 107 9.62 4.86 -7.56
N SER A 108 10.09 5.73 -6.68
CA SER A 108 11.48 6.23 -6.69
C SER A 108 12.50 5.16 -6.27
N VAL A 109 12.09 4.12 -5.54
CA VAL A 109 12.98 3.07 -5.01
C VAL A 109 12.61 1.65 -5.46
N ALA A 110 11.57 1.50 -6.26
CA ALA A 110 11.09 0.23 -6.79
C ALA A 110 10.56 0.39 -8.22
N ARG A 111 10.30 -0.72 -8.91
CA ARG A 111 9.56 -0.73 -10.17
C ARG A 111 8.07 -0.81 -9.85
N LEU A 112 7.32 0.20 -10.23
CA LEU A 112 5.91 0.30 -9.90
C LEU A 112 5.05 0.22 -11.17
N GLU A 113 4.03 -0.63 -11.11
CA GLU A 113 2.95 -0.74 -12.07
C GLU A 113 1.64 -0.55 -11.32
N LEU A 114 0.80 0.36 -11.78
CA LEU A 114 -0.53 0.61 -11.27
C LEU A 114 -1.53 0.42 -12.41
N THR A 115 -2.51 -0.47 -12.22
CA THR A 115 -3.63 -0.68 -13.14
C THR A 115 -4.90 -0.36 -12.40
N SER A 116 -5.76 0.47 -12.98
CA SER A 116 -6.99 0.90 -12.31
C SER A 116 -8.12 1.11 -13.31
N ASN A 117 -9.33 0.99 -12.80
CA ASN A 117 -10.56 1.25 -13.53
C ASN A 117 -11.58 1.90 -12.59
N ALA A 118 -12.07 3.07 -12.98
CA ALA A 118 -13.13 3.79 -12.27
C ALA A 118 -14.54 3.46 -12.79
N ASP A 119 -14.64 2.75 -13.94
CA ASP A 119 -15.88 2.40 -14.60
C ASP A 119 -16.34 0.97 -14.27
N GLU A 120 -17.60 0.68 -14.54
CA GLU A 120 -18.14 -0.68 -14.37
C GLU A 120 -17.74 -1.63 -15.50
N ASP A 121 -17.41 -1.12 -16.72
CA ASP A 121 -16.93 -1.96 -17.83
C ASP A 121 -15.46 -2.36 -17.60
N PRO A 122 -15.16 -3.65 -17.39
CA PRO A 122 -13.79 -4.10 -17.15
C PRO A 122 -12.80 -3.80 -18.28
N ARG A 123 -13.28 -3.42 -19.48
CA ARG A 123 -12.44 -3.05 -20.62
C ARG A 123 -11.94 -1.61 -20.55
N SER A 124 -12.55 -0.77 -19.73
CA SER A 124 -12.23 0.67 -19.58
C SER A 124 -11.03 0.94 -18.69
N GLY A 125 -10.31 -0.10 -18.24
CA GLY A 125 -9.17 0.06 -17.35
C GLY A 125 -7.94 0.63 -18.05
N TRP A 126 -7.09 1.25 -17.27
CA TRP A 126 -5.83 1.87 -17.68
C TRP A 126 -4.69 1.46 -16.76
N ARG A 127 -3.50 1.43 -17.32
CA ARG A 127 -2.27 1.10 -16.60
C ARG A 127 -1.26 2.22 -16.75
N VAL A 128 -0.60 2.56 -15.63
CA VAL A 128 0.59 3.40 -15.62
C VAL A 128 1.77 2.62 -15.08
N VAL A 129 2.91 2.76 -15.73
CA VAL A 129 4.19 2.16 -15.34
C VAL A 129 5.21 3.27 -15.18
N ALA A 130 5.93 3.25 -14.04
CA ALA A 130 7.08 4.11 -13.80
C ALA A 130 8.35 3.26 -13.79
N GLU A 131 9.11 3.29 -14.88
CA GLU A 131 10.33 2.51 -15.07
C GLU A 131 11.47 3.36 -15.65
N GLY A 132 12.69 2.82 -15.49
CA GLY A 132 13.89 3.34 -16.13
C GLY A 132 14.52 4.54 -15.41
N ARG A 133 15.51 5.15 -16.09
CA ARG A 133 16.33 6.22 -15.49
C ARG A 133 15.54 7.49 -15.18
N ARG A 134 14.53 7.82 -15.99
CA ARG A 134 13.76 9.04 -15.86
C ARG A 134 12.54 8.90 -14.98
N MET A 135 12.06 7.63 -14.73
CA MET A 135 10.84 7.34 -13.98
C MET A 135 9.61 8.10 -14.52
N GLU A 136 9.58 8.32 -15.85
CA GLU A 136 8.47 8.99 -16.52
C GLU A 136 7.27 8.04 -16.59
N PRO A 137 6.09 8.45 -16.11
CA PRO A 137 4.90 7.64 -16.17
C PRO A 137 4.49 7.37 -17.63
N ARG A 138 4.23 6.11 -17.97
CA ARG A 138 3.68 5.70 -19.27
C ARG A 138 2.32 5.11 -19.06
N VAL A 139 1.30 5.74 -19.65
CA VAL A 139 -0.09 5.28 -19.57
C VAL A 139 -0.43 4.46 -20.81
N SER A 140 -1.17 3.38 -20.62
CA SER A 140 -1.69 2.52 -21.69
C SER A 140 -3.00 1.87 -21.27
N PRO A 141 -3.91 1.56 -22.23
CA PRO A 141 -5.11 0.78 -21.93
C PRO A 141 -4.73 -0.59 -21.34
N ALA A 142 -5.45 -1.02 -20.32
CA ALA A 142 -5.29 -2.34 -19.71
C ALA A 142 -6.60 -2.75 -19.02
N PRO A 143 -7.25 -3.84 -19.46
CA PRO A 143 -8.47 -4.31 -18.84
C PRO A 143 -8.29 -4.58 -17.34
N HIS A 144 -9.21 -4.07 -16.53
CA HIS A 144 -9.25 -4.26 -15.10
C HIS A 144 -10.69 -4.14 -14.61
N PRO A 145 -11.18 -4.97 -13.70
CA PRO A 145 -12.47 -4.72 -13.05
C PRO A 145 -12.37 -3.39 -12.27
N ARG A 146 -13.50 -2.83 -11.90
CA ARG A 146 -13.51 -1.63 -11.06
C ARG A 146 -12.63 -1.83 -9.83
N GLY A 147 -11.84 -0.79 -9.47
CA GLY A 147 -10.85 -0.82 -8.41
C GLY A 147 -9.42 -0.63 -8.91
N THR A 148 -8.44 -0.97 -8.08
CA THR A 148 -7.02 -0.72 -8.36
C THR A 148 -6.16 -1.94 -8.04
N SER A 149 -5.14 -2.16 -8.85
CA SER A 149 -4.03 -3.09 -8.56
C SER A 149 -2.71 -2.35 -8.62
N VAL A 150 -1.97 -2.33 -7.53
CA VAL A 150 -0.60 -1.80 -7.49
C VAL A 150 0.37 -2.96 -7.34
N THR A 151 1.32 -3.06 -8.26
CA THR A 151 2.39 -4.06 -8.22
C THR A 151 3.74 -3.35 -8.08
N VAL A 152 4.45 -3.66 -7.02
CA VAL A 152 5.80 -3.14 -6.71
C VAL A 152 6.78 -4.29 -6.84
N ARG A 153 7.79 -4.13 -7.71
CA ARG A 153 8.83 -5.15 -7.94
C ARG A 153 10.20 -4.61 -7.60
N ASP A 154 11.08 -5.53 -7.18
CA ASP A 154 12.51 -5.26 -6.95
C ASP A 154 12.73 -4.08 -5.99
N LEU A 155 12.12 -4.13 -4.81
CA LEU A 155 12.25 -3.08 -3.80
C LEU A 155 13.73 -2.78 -3.51
N PHE A 156 14.09 -1.48 -3.56
CA PHE A 156 15.45 -0.96 -3.38
C PHE A 156 16.45 -1.38 -4.48
N PHE A 157 15.97 -1.69 -5.71
CA PHE A 157 16.86 -2.08 -6.82
C PHE A 157 17.92 -1.02 -7.14
N ASN A 158 17.59 0.25 -6.97
CA ASN A 158 18.45 1.40 -7.25
C ASN A 158 19.09 2.03 -6.01
N THR A 159 18.89 1.46 -4.83
CA THR A 159 19.43 1.91 -3.55
C THR A 159 20.11 0.74 -2.81
N PRO A 160 21.30 0.29 -3.27
CA PRO A 160 21.96 -0.92 -2.75
C PRO A 160 22.22 -0.89 -1.24
N ALA A 161 22.50 0.29 -0.68
CA ALA A 161 22.69 0.44 0.75
C ALA A 161 21.44 0.06 1.52
N ARG A 162 20.25 0.54 1.10
CA ARG A 162 18.96 0.18 1.72
C ARG A 162 18.64 -1.29 1.54
N ARG A 163 18.89 -1.86 0.35
CA ARG A 163 18.66 -3.28 0.10
C ARG A 163 19.44 -4.18 1.06
N LYS A 164 20.65 -3.78 1.48
CA LYS A 164 21.46 -4.51 2.48
C LYS A 164 20.85 -4.49 3.90
N PHE A 165 19.99 -3.54 4.21
CA PHE A 165 19.30 -3.47 5.51
C PHE A 165 18.05 -4.36 5.58
N LEU A 166 17.55 -4.87 4.46
CA LEU A 166 16.50 -5.88 4.46
C LEU A 166 16.98 -7.11 5.23
N ARG A 167 16.11 -7.62 6.08
CA ARG A 167 16.36 -8.83 6.86
C ARG A 167 16.04 -10.07 6.03
N THR A 168 15.99 -11.22 6.68
CA THR A 168 15.60 -12.47 6.02
C THR A 168 14.16 -12.39 5.52
N GLU A 169 13.82 -13.16 4.49
CA GLU A 169 12.47 -13.28 3.96
C GLU A 169 11.42 -13.51 5.06
N LYS A 170 11.71 -14.44 5.97
CA LYS A 170 10.83 -14.76 7.11
C LYS A 170 10.59 -13.55 8.00
N THR A 171 11.64 -12.77 8.28
CA THR A 171 11.55 -11.57 9.13
C THR A 171 10.75 -10.47 8.46
N GLU A 172 11.03 -10.18 7.18
CA GLU A 172 10.30 -9.14 6.43
C GLU A 172 8.83 -9.54 6.26
N PHE A 173 8.55 -10.82 5.94
CA PHE A 173 7.19 -11.32 5.88
C PHE A 173 6.46 -11.18 7.23
N GLY A 174 7.11 -11.49 8.35
CA GLY A 174 6.53 -11.32 9.69
C GLY A 174 6.09 -9.88 9.97
N HIS A 175 6.87 -8.89 9.52
CA HIS A 175 6.47 -7.48 9.64
C HIS A 175 5.27 -7.13 8.75
N VAL A 176 5.21 -7.69 7.54
CA VAL A 176 4.05 -7.50 6.64
C VAL A 176 2.81 -8.16 7.22
N GLU A 177 2.92 -9.38 7.71
CA GLU A 177 1.80 -10.10 8.32
C GLU A 177 1.24 -9.35 9.54
N GLU A 178 2.11 -8.78 10.36
CA GLU A 178 1.70 -7.95 11.50
C GLU A 178 0.97 -6.67 11.04
N ALA A 179 1.49 -5.96 10.03
CA ALA A 179 0.82 -4.80 9.47
C ALA A 179 -0.57 -5.17 8.88
N PHE A 180 -0.64 -6.28 8.13
CA PHE A 180 -1.88 -6.80 7.58
C PHE A 180 -2.90 -7.14 8.68
N ARG A 181 -2.47 -7.83 9.75
CA ARG A 181 -3.36 -8.19 10.87
C ARG A 181 -3.95 -6.96 11.54
N ARG A 182 -3.16 -5.90 11.76
CA ARG A 182 -3.64 -4.66 12.36
C ARG A 182 -4.74 -4.02 11.51
N GLN A 183 -4.54 -3.94 10.20
CA GLN A 183 -5.54 -3.40 9.29
C GLN A 183 -6.81 -4.27 9.23
N ALA A 184 -6.65 -5.59 9.17
CA ALA A 184 -7.78 -6.52 9.15
C ALA A 184 -8.60 -6.52 10.46
N LEU A 185 -7.98 -6.16 11.59
CA LEU A 185 -8.64 -6.01 12.89
C LEU A 185 -9.30 -4.63 13.08
N SER A 186 -8.90 -3.62 12.32
CA SER A 186 -9.51 -2.28 12.37
C SER A 186 -10.75 -2.15 11.46
N ARG A 187 -10.90 -3.02 10.45
CA ARG A 187 -11.94 -2.95 9.42
C ARG A 187 -12.58 -4.32 9.20
N PHE A 188 -13.55 -4.66 10.04
CA PHE A 188 -14.30 -5.92 9.94
C PHE A 188 -15.26 -5.97 8.74
N ASP A 189 -15.69 -4.82 8.26
CA ASP A 189 -16.53 -4.61 7.10
C ASP A 189 -15.84 -5.01 5.77
N ILE A 190 -14.52 -5.08 5.74
CA ILE A 190 -13.72 -5.42 4.56
C ILE A 190 -13.35 -6.91 4.56
N GLY A 191 -13.43 -7.54 3.39
CA GLY A 191 -12.88 -8.87 3.13
C GLY A 191 -11.38 -8.79 2.84
N TRP A 192 -10.58 -9.69 3.45
CA TRP A 192 -9.12 -9.63 3.35
C TRP A 192 -8.54 -10.95 2.86
N VAL A 193 -7.54 -10.86 1.99
CA VAL A 193 -6.74 -12.02 1.55
C VAL A 193 -5.26 -11.69 1.65
N LEU A 194 -4.49 -12.58 2.30
CA LEU A 194 -3.03 -12.51 2.30
C LEU A 194 -2.45 -13.76 1.67
N ARG A 195 -1.60 -13.56 0.64
CA ARG A 195 -0.84 -14.63 -0.01
C ARG A 195 0.66 -14.37 0.11
N HIS A 196 1.42 -15.42 0.35
CA HIS A 196 2.88 -15.37 0.34
C HIS A 196 3.43 -16.56 -0.43
N ASN A 197 4.30 -16.30 -1.43
CA ASN A 197 4.86 -17.31 -2.32
C ASN A 197 3.78 -18.26 -2.88
N HIS A 198 2.72 -17.66 -3.47
CA HIS A 198 1.57 -18.34 -4.08
C HIS A 198 0.68 -19.16 -3.10
N LYS A 199 0.96 -19.13 -1.79
CA LYS A 199 0.12 -19.78 -0.77
C LYS A 199 -0.80 -18.76 -0.11
N THR A 200 -2.08 -19.06 -0.03
CA THR A 200 -3.03 -18.27 0.78
C THR A 200 -2.80 -18.62 2.25
N LEU A 201 -2.47 -17.60 3.04
CA LEU A 201 -2.25 -17.73 4.48
C LEU A 201 -3.45 -17.25 5.28
N HIS A 202 -4.09 -16.15 4.85
CA HIS A 202 -5.29 -15.64 5.46
C HIS A 202 -6.36 -15.38 4.39
N GLN A 203 -7.59 -15.78 4.68
CA GLN A 203 -8.78 -15.45 3.91
C GLN A 203 -9.88 -15.15 4.89
N LEU A 204 -10.18 -13.86 5.06
CA LEU A 204 -11.06 -13.34 6.08
C LEU A 204 -12.27 -12.71 5.37
N PRO A 205 -13.46 -13.30 5.45
CA PRO A 205 -14.67 -12.73 4.87
C PRO A 205 -15.02 -11.42 5.59
N PRO A 206 -15.71 -10.47 4.92
CA PRO A 206 -16.27 -9.32 5.59
C PRO A 206 -17.37 -9.79 6.56
N GLY A 207 -17.58 -9.04 7.64
CA GLY A 207 -18.65 -9.32 8.61
C GLY A 207 -18.44 -8.50 9.86
N ASP A 208 -19.49 -7.78 10.23
CA ASP A 208 -19.48 -6.85 11.35
C ASP A 208 -20.39 -7.31 12.49
N ASP A 209 -21.07 -8.44 12.32
CA ASP A 209 -21.82 -9.09 13.40
C ASP A 209 -20.87 -9.72 14.45
N PRO A 210 -21.32 -9.88 15.70
CA PRO A 210 -20.48 -10.41 16.78
C PRO A 210 -19.80 -11.73 16.45
N MET A 211 -20.53 -12.66 15.81
CA MET A 211 -19.96 -13.98 15.47
C MET A 211 -18.90 -13.90 14.35
N ALA A 212 -19.07 -13.00 13.39
CA ALA A 212 -18.09 -12.77 12.34
C ALA A 212 -16.82 -12.11 12.92
N ARG A 213 -16.96 -11.16 13.84
CA ARG A 213 -15.86 -10.53 14.57
C ARG A 213 -15.09 -11.57 15.38
N GLU A 214 -15.74 -12.41 16.16
CA GLU A 214 -15.11 -13.49 16.93
C GLU A 214 -14.33 -14.47 16.04
N ARG A 215 -14.92 -14.90 14.93
CA ARG A 215 -14.25 -15.79 13.97
C ARG A 215 -12.98 -15.15 13.41
N ARG A 216 -13.01 -13.86 13.09
CA ARG A 216 -11.83 -13.13 12.60
C ARG A 216 -10.77 -13.01 13.69
N LEU A 217 -11.16 -12.63 14.91
CA LEU A 217 -10.26 -12.59 16.07
C LEU A 217 -9.60 -13.94 16.31
N GLN A 218 -10.37 -15.03 16.30
CA GLN A 218 -9.85 -16.39 16.45
C GLN A 218 -8.85 -16.76 15.34
N SER A 219 -9.17 -16.40 14.08
CA SER A 219 -8.29 -16.68 12.93
C SER A 219 -6.96 -15.96 13.00
N LEU A 220 -6.94 -14.72 13.52
CA LEU A 220 -5.75 -13.86 13.55
C LEU A 220 -4.96 -13.95 14.86
N LEU A 221 -5.63 -14.13 16.00
CA LEU A 221 -5.02 -14.08 17.32
C LEU A 221 -5.00 -15.44 18.02
N GLY A 222 -5.72 -16.43 17.47
CA GLY A 222 -5.81 -17.77 18.01
C GLY A 222 -6.89 -17.96 19.08
N LYS A 223 -7.25 -19.22 19.32
CA LYS A 223 -8.32 -19.61 20.25
C LYS A 223 -8.03 -19.19 21.70
N ALA A 224 -6.78 -19.30 22.13
CA ALA A 224 -6.37 -18.93 23.49
C ALA A 224 -6.59 -17.43 23.80
N PHE A 225 -6.55 -16.58 22.80
CA PHE A 225 -6.88 -15.16 22.98
C PHE A 225 -8.36 -15.00 23.36
N LEU A 226 -9.29 -15.62 22.62
CA LEU A 226 -10.72 -15.52 22.88
C LEU A 226 -11.12 -16.11 24.23
N GLU A 227 -10.50 -17.22 24.64
CA GLU A 227 -10.77 -17.87 25.93
C GLU A 227 -10.40 -16.98 27.14
N ASN A 228 -9.52 -15.99 26.94
CA ASN A 228 -9.06 -15.07 27.98
C ASN A 228 -9.44 -13.60 27.70
N ALA A 229 -10.26 -13.33 26.68
CA ALA A 229 -10.71 -11.98 26.32
C ALA A 229 -12.10 -11.72 26.88
N LEU A 230 -12.35 -10.47 27.31
CA LEU A 230 -13.68 -9.97 27.66
C LEU A 230 -14.06 -8.91 26.63
N HIS A 231 -15.20 -9.11 25.96
CA HIS A 231 -15.77 -8.11 25.07
C HIS A 231 -16.70 -7.19 25.89
N LEU A 232 -16.40 -5.89 25.89
CA LEU A 232 -17.25 -4.88 26.51
C LEU A 232 -17.75 -3.96 25.38
N ASP A 233 -19.07 -3.92 25.20
CA ASP A 233 -19.76 -2.98 24.31
C ASP A 233 -20.54 -1.99 25.20
N LEU A 234 -20.10 -0.74 25.21
CA LEU A 234 -20.68 0.30 26.03
C LEU A 234 -21.27 1.36 25.09
N GLU A 235 -22.57 1.47 25.07
CA GLU A 235 -23.25 2.62 24.46
C GLU A 235 -23.01 3.86 25.37
N VAL A 236 -22.45 4.93 24.80
CA VAL A 236 -22.20 6.21 25.47
C VAL A 236 -23.10 7.27 24.89
#